data_2740472b151d6b5742d11eb8f1f7bf30
#
_entry.id   2740472b151d6b5742d11eb8f1f7bf30
#
_cell.length_a   1.000
_cell.length_b   1.000
_cell.length_c   1.000
_cell.angle_alpha   90.00
_cell.angle_beta   90.00
_cell.angle_gamma   90.00
#
_symmetry.space_group_name_H-M   'P 1'
#
loop_
_entity.id
_entity.type
_entity.pdbx_description
1 polymer ?
#
loop_
_entity_poly.entity_id
_entity_poly.type
_entity_poly.pdbx_seq_one_letter_code
_entity_poly.pdbx_strand_id
1 'polypeptide(L)'
;SDNNLIQAIQDCGAGGFSSAIGEMGERTGVRVDLSYAPLKYHGLSPWEIWVSESQERMVLAVPKKNVKKLLEICHKYNSEASLLGVFTNSKKLEVYYGKKLVCDLSMRFLHHGLPQRTMIGKKPVYRHPGNHEVGDRISSKKDSIASLQNDNPRMPESEKEWVEIFKKVLAHGNVNSKEPIVRLYDHSVQGTNDLQPYSGEK
;
A
#
# COMPACT_ATOMS: atom_id res chain seq x y z
N SER A 1 27.31 19.35 7.89
CA SER A 1 26.94 18.93 9.27
C SER A 1 25.50 19.28 9.52
N ASP A 2 24.58 18.59 8.94
CA ASP A 2 23.28 19.21 8.98
C ASP A 2 22.21 18.28 9.47
N ASN A 3 21.99 18.56 10.76
CA ASN A 3 20.63 18.75 11.20
C ASN A 3 19.72 17.55 10.95
N ASN A 4 19.86 16.56 11.79
CA ASN A 4 18.76 15.61 12.01
C ASN A 4 17.56 16.40 12.55
N LEU A 5 16.88 17.15 11.67
CA LEU A 5 15.62 17.83 11.99
C LEU A 5 14.54 16.83 12.34
N ILE A 6 14.57 15.67 11.70
CA ILE A 6 13.58 14.61 11.78
C ILE A 6 14.23 13.38 12.44
N GLN A 7 13.57 12.77 13.40
CA GLN A 7 14.01 11.54 14.05
C GLN A 7 13.49 10.27 13.36
N ALA A 8 12.25 10.31 12.86
CA ALA A 8 11.64 9.24 12.11
C ALA A 8 10.62 9.80 11.12
N ILE A 9 10.40 9.06 10.06
CA ILE A 9 9.44 9.38 9.00
C ILE A 9 8.72 8.10 8.61
N GLN A 10 7.41 8.20 8.41
CA GLN A 10 6.55 7.10 7.98
C GLN A 10 5.53 7.65 6.99
N ASP A 11 5.32 6.95 5.88
CA ASP A 11 4.22 7.25 4.98
C ASP A 11 2.88 6.79 5.54
N CYS A 12 1.80 7.45 5.14
CA CYS A 12 0.44 7.06 5.47
C CYS A 12 -0.13 6.18 4.36
N GLY A 13 0.38 4.95 4.25
CA GLY A 13 -0.13 3.94 3.32
C GLY A 13 -1.45 3.33 3.80
N ALA A 14 -1.57 2.01 3.68
CA ALA A 14 -2.74 1.26 4.13
C ALA A 14 -3.06 1.52 5.60
N GLY A 15 -4.31 1.88 5.89
CA GLY A 15 -4.78 2.26 7.21
C GLY A 15 -4.44 3.70 7.63
N GLY A 16 -3.83 4.50 6.77
CA GLY A 16 -3.62 5.94 6.98
C GLY A 16 -2.83 6.27 8.25
N PHE A 17 -3.33 7.21 9.05
CA PHE A 17 -2.71 7.57 10.33
C PHE A 17 -2.66 6.42 11.32
N SER A 18 -3.60 5.47 11.26
CA SER A 18 -3.68 4.36 12.22
C SER A 18 -2.44 3.47 12.16
N SER A 19 -1.96 3.15 10.96
CA SER A 19 -0.74 2.37 10.78
C SER A 19 0.50 3.23 11.04
N ALA A 20 0.64 4.37 10.36
CA ALA A 20 1.84 5.19 10.47
C ALA A 20 2.13 5.64 11.92
N ILE A 21 1.15 6.21 12.61
CA ILE A 21 1.31 6.69 13.99
C ILE A 21 1.35 5.53 14.98
N GLY A 22 0.56 4.47 14.74
CA GLY A 22 0.55 3.27 15.57
C GLY A 22 1.92 2.60 15.62
N GLU A 23 2.54 2.38 14.47
CA GLU A 23 3.87 1.80 14.35
C GLU A 23 4.95 2.68 14.99
N MET A 24 4.96 3.97 14.67
CA MET A 24 5.92 4.90 15.26
C MET A 24 5.81 5.00 16.78
N GLY A 25 4.59 4.85 17.32
CA GLY A 25 4.30 4.93 18.77
C GLY A 25 4.52 3.64 19.54
N GLU A 26 4.77 2.50 18.90
CA GLU A 26 4.79 1.16 19.49
C GLU A 26 5.56 1.08 20.81
N ARG A 27 6.77 1.62 20.82
CA ARG A 27 7.67 1.55 21.98
C ARG A 27 7.46 2.64 23.04
N THR A 28 6.69 3.66 22.72
CA THR A 28 6.57 4.85 23.56
C THR A 28 5.13 5.10 24.00
N GLY A 29 4.26 5.25 23.07
CA GLY A 29 2.91 5.78 23.18
C GLY A 29 2.81 7.12 22.45
N VAL A 30 1.60 7.51 22.12
CA VAL A 30 1.34 8.72 21.35
C VAL A 30 0.00 9.33 21.74
N ARG A 31 -0.06 10.65 21.74
CA ARG A 31 -1.29 11.44 21.86
C ARG A 31 -1.46 12.30 20.62
N VAL A 32 -2.58 12.16 19.92
CA VAL A 32 -2.91 12.83 18.66
C VAL A 32 -4.23 13.54 18.78
N ASP A 33 -4.35 14.71 18.18
CA ASP A 33 -5.62 15.41 17.98
C ASP A 33 -5.91 15.57 16.49
N LEU A 34 -6.90 14.83 16.01
CA LEU A 34 -7.30 14.81 14.61
C LEU A 34 -7.93 16.11 14.12
N SER A 35 -8.32 17.02 15.01
CA SER A 35 -8.86 18.32 14.60
C SER A 35 -7.82 19.20 13.90
N TYR A 36 -6.53 18.87 14.05
CA TYR A 36 -5.43 19.56 13.37
C TYR A 36 -5.00 18.88 12.06
N ALA A 37 -5.63 17.74 11.70
CA ALA A 37 -5.30 17.06 10.46
C ALA A 37 -5.83 17.84 9.25
N PRO A 38 -4.99 18.13 8.24
CA PRO A 38 -5.48 18.70 6.98
C PRO A 38 -6.43 17.72 6.29
N LEU A 39 -7.57 18.21 5.85
CA LEU A 39 -8.61 17.40 5.23
C LEU A 39 -8.93 17.91 3.83
N LYS A 40 -9.05 17.01 2.85
CA LYS A 40 -9.55 17.33 1.50
C LYS A 40 -11.05 17.61 1.50
N TYR A 41 -11.80 16.99 2.43
CA TYR A 41 -13.25 17.09 2.53
C TYR A 41 -13.65 17.50 3.93
N HIS A 42 -14.66 18.34 4.05
CA HIS A 42 -15.29 18.66 5.32
C HIS A 42 -16.31 17.58 5.72
N GLY A 43 -16.53 17.41 7.01
CA GLY A 43 -17.58 16.55 7.54
C GLY A 43 -17.17 15.10 7.77
N LEU A 44 -15.90 14.76 7.64
CA LEU A 44 -15.39 13.44 8.01
C LEU A 44 -15.48 13.22 9.51
N SER A 45 -15.94 12.03 9.91
CA SER A 45 -15.91 11.58 11.29
C SER A 45 -14.48 11.26 11.74
N PRO A 46 -14.19 11.25 13.06
CA PRO A 46 -12.84 10.98 13.56
C PRO A 46 -12.23 9.66 13.08
N TRP A 47 -13.04 8.61 12.98
CA TRP A 47 -12.54 7.31 12.50
C TRP A 47 -12.21 7.33 11.01
N GLU A 48 -12.98 8.05 10.19
CA GLU A 48 -12.68 8.24 8.75
C GLU A 48 -11.38 9.01 8.55
N ILE A 49 -11.14 10.05 9.35
CA ILE A 49 -9.87 10.79 9.33
C ILE A 49 -8.70 9.87 9.72
N TRP A 50 -8.92 9.02 10.76
CA TRP A 50 -7.89 8.16 11.33
C TRP A 50 -7.42 7.06 10.39
N VAL A 51 -8.35 6.43 9.65
CA VAL A 51 -8.03 5.34 8.71
C VAL A 51 -7.92 5.78 7.25
N SER A 52 -8.12 7.06 6.95
CA SER A 52 -8.05 7.56 5.58
C SER A 52 -6.70 7.31 4.94
N GLU A 53 -6.71 6.68 3.77
CA GLU A 53 -5.54 6.39 2.94
C GLU A 53 -5.26 7.49 1.92
N SER A 54 -5.40 8.76 2.32
CA SER A 54 -5.09 9.89 1.44
C SER A 54 -3.65 9.82 0.97
N GLN A 55 -3.45 9.90 -0.34
CA GLN A 55 -2.16 9.78 -0.99
C GLN A 55 -1.18 10.89 -0.56
N GLU A 56 0.12 10.58 -0.60
CA GLU A 56 1.22 11.54 -0.39
C GLU A 56 1.25 12.20 1.00
N ARG A 57 0.66 11.56 2.02
CA ARG A 57 0.80 12.00 3.41
C ARG A 57 1.95 11.29 4.09
N MET A 58 2.71 12.08 4.85
CA MET A 58 3.83 11.58 5.65
C MET A 58 3.65 12.00 7.10
N VAL A 59 3.98 11.11 8.03
CA VAL A 59 4.08 11.41 9.46
C VAL A 59 5.55 11.56 9.83
N LEU A 60 5.89 12.64 10.52
CA LEU A 60 7.24 12.97 10.93
C LEU A 60 7.34 13.02 12.45
N ALA A 61 8.31 12.31 13.03
CA ALA A 61 8.68 12.48 14.43
C ALA A 61 9.80 13.55 14.49
N VAL A 62 9.52 14.66 15.14
CA VAL A 62 10.39 15.83 15.16
C VAL A 62 10.67 16.26 16.59
N PRO A 63 11.96 16.47 17.00
CA PRO A 63 12.29 17.04 18.29
C PRO A 63 11.62 18.41 18.47
N LYS A 64 11.05 18.67 19.65
CA LYS A 64 10.31 19.89 19.96
C LYS A 64 11.07 21.18 19.53
N LYS A 65 12.38 21.19 19.75
CA LYS A 65 13.25 22.34 19.37
C LYS A 65 13.32 22.60 17.87
N ASN A 66 13.04 21.59 17.04
CA ASN A 66 13.18 21.65 15.59
C ASN A 66 11.85 21.90 14.86
N VAL A 67 10.71 21.79 15.57
CA VAL A 67 9.36 21.90 14.96
C VAL A 67 9.20 23.21 14.20
N LYS A 68 9.55 24.33 14.82
CA LYS A 68 9.43 25.66 14.18
C LYS A 68 10.22 25.74 12.88
N LYS A 69 11.50 25.31 12.91
CA LYS A 69 12.36 25.31 11.74
C LYS A 69 11.82 24.40 10.61
N LEU A 70 11.27 23.25 10.97
CA LEU A 70 10.66 22.34 9.98
C LEU A 70 9.44 23.00 9.33
N LEU A 71 8.54 23.59 10.11
CA LEU A 71 7.35 24.26 9.56
C LEU A 71 7.74 25.43 8.64
N GLU A 72 8.79 26.20 8.97
CA GLU A 72 9.33 27.25 8.10
C GLU A 72 9.84 26.68 6.76
N ILE A 73 10.51 25.53 6.80
CA ILE A 73 10.97 24.84 5.58
C ILE A 73 9.79 24.39 4.75
N CYS A 74 8.82 23.71 5.36
CA CYS A 74 7.62 23.27 4.64
C CYS A 74 6.90 24.44 3.97
N HIS A 75 6.72 25.54 4.68
CA HIS A 75 6.11 26.76 4.12
C HIS A 75 6.94 27.33 2.95
N LYS A 76 8.28 27.37 3.05
CA LYS A 76 9.17 27.82 1.97
C LYS A 76 9.00 27.03 0.69
N TYR A 77 8.74 25.71 0.80
CA TYR A 77 8.54 24.82 -0.34
C TYR A 77 7.07 24.57 -0.68
N ASN A 78 6.17 25.41 -0.15
CA ASN A 78 4.72 25.31 -0.36
C ASN A 78 4.16 23.91 -0.03
N SER A 79 4.72 23.27 1.00
CA SER A 79 4.25 21.98 1.50
C SER A 79 3.43 22.20 2.76
N GLU A 80 2.22 21.66 2.78
CA GLU A 80 1.34 21.75 3.95
C GLU A 80 1.86 20.88 5.08
N ALA A 81 1.96 21.42 6.29
CA ALA A 81 2.38 20.67 7.47
C ALA A 81 1.63 21.16 8.71
N SER A 82 1.17 20.23 9.54
CA SER A 82 0.49 20.52 10.79
C SER A 82 1.02 19.67 11.94
N LEU A 83 0.95 20.21 13.16
CA LEU A 83 1.33 19.50 14.38
C LEU A 83 0.13 18.71 14.88
N LEU A 84 0.13 17.39 14.69
CA LEU A 84 -0.99 16.52 15.07
C LEU A 84 -0.94 16.09 16.54
N GLY A 85 0.23 16.03 17.16
CA GLY A 85 0.33 15.49 18.51
C GLY A 85 1.75 15.31 18.99
N VAL A 86 1.92 14.47 20.01
CA VAL A 86 3.21 14.22 20.66
C VAL A 86 3.38 12.74 20.99
N PHE A 87 4.59 12.25 20.84
CA PHE A 87 4.99 10.96 21.42
C PHE A 87 5.17 11.08 22.91
N THR A 88 4.70 10.07 23.65
CA THR A 88 4.68 10.05 25.10
C THR A 88 5.42 8.81 25.63
N ASN A 89 5.50 8.67 26.96
CA ASN A 89 5.95 7.42 27.58
C ASN A 89 4.79 6.61 28.21
N SER A 90 3.54 6.94 27.83
CA SER A 90 2.35 6.34 28.43
C SER A 90 2.11 4.88 28.02
N LYS A 91 2.77 4.38 26.98
CA LYS A 91 2.51 3.09 26.34
C LYS A 91 1.06 2.97 25.83
N LYS A 92 0.43 4.10 25.54
CA LYS A 92 -0.94 4.18 25.06
C LYS A 92 -1.02 4.96 23.74
N LEU A 93 -2.00 4.58 22.94
CA LEU A 93 -2.52 5.35 21.84
C LEU A 93 -3.74 6.13 22.34
N GLU A 94 -3.60 7.45 22.46
CA GLU A 94 -4.68 8.36 22.82
C GLU A 94 -5.01 9.24 21.62
N VAL A 95 -6.20 9.06 21.04
CA VAL A 95 -6.65 9.87 19.90
C VAL A 95 -7.79 10.77 20.36
N TYR A 96 -7.62 12.05 20.09
CA TYR A 96 -8.59 13.10 20.39
C TYR A 96 -9.19 13.65 19.09
N TYR A 97 -10.37 14.21 19.20
CA TYR A 97 -10.95 15.10 18.21
C TYR A 97 -11.44 16.37 18.94
N GLY A 98 -10.63 17.41 18.88
CA GLY A 98 -10.77 18.56 19.75
C GLY A 98 -10.64 18.18 21.23
N LYS A 99 -11.68 18.45 22.02
CA LYS A 99 -11.66 18.11 23.45
C LYS A 99 -12.12 16.68 23.79
N LYS A 100 -12.58 15.91 22.79
CA LYS A 100 -13.15 14.58 23.01
C LYS A 100 -12.11 13.51 22.79
N LEU A 101 -11.90 12.64 23.77
CA LEU A 101 -11.12 11.41 23.60
C LEU A 101 -11.97 10.41 22.80
N VAL A 102 -11.49 9.98 21.63
CA VAL A 102 -12.19 9.08 20.71
C VAL A 102 -11.56 7.70 20.65
N CYS A 103 -10.32 7.55 21.09
CA CYS A 103 -9.64 6.27 21.21
C CYS A 103 -8.65 6.31 22.39
N ASP A 104 -8.66 5.27 23.24
CA ASP A 104 -7.66 5.00 24.30
C ASP A 104 -7.34 3.50 24.27
N LEU A 105 -6.21 3.15 23.71
CA LEU A 105 -5.74 1.78 23.59
C LEU A 105 -4.33 1.62 24.12
N SER A 106 -4.02 0.50 24.76
CA SER A 106 -2.63 0.19 25.09
C SER A 106 -1.88 -0.23 23.81
N MET A 107 -0.62 0.20 23.65
CA MET A 107 0.23 -0.21 22.54
C MET A 107 0.42 -1.73 22.52
N ARG A 108 0.48 -2.37 23.70
CA ARG A 108 0.54 -3.84 23.78
C ARG A 108 -0.67 -4.51 23.14
N PHE A 109 -1.88 -4.00 23.38
CA PHE A 109 -3.10 -4.53 22.76
C PHE A 109 -3.08 -4.29 21.24
N LEU A 110 -2.68 -3.10 20.81
CA LEU A 110 -2.64 -2.74 19.40
C LEU A 110 -1.71 -3.66 18.57
N HIS A 111 -0.52 -3.96 19.10
CA HIS A 111 0.50 -4.73 18.36
C HIS A 111 0.47 -6.24 18.65
N HIS A 112 0.00 -6.66 19.82
CA HIS A 112 0.05 -8.06 20.26
C HIS A 112 -1.29 -8.59 20.75
N GLY A 113 -2.39 -7.84 20.57
CA GLY A 113 -3.71 -8.21 21.06
C GLY A 113 -4.43 -9.28 20.22
N LEU A 114 -3.96 -9.55 18.99
CA LEU A 114 -4.54 -10.58 18.16
C LEU A 114 -4.11 -11.96 18.61
N PRO A 115 -5.06 -12.92 18.80
CA PRO A 115 -4.72 -14.31 19.06
C PRO A 115 -3.85 -14.89 17.92
N GLN A 116 -2.76 -15.55 18.27
CA GLN A 116 -1.95 -16.25 17.28
C GLN A 116 -2.75 -17.43 16.71
N ARG A 117 -2.93 -17.43 15.40
CA ARG A 117 -3.56 -18.54 14.69
C ARG A 117 -2.49 -19.54 14.26
N THR A 118 -2.64 -20.80 14.64
CA THR A 118 -1.82 -21.87 14.08
C THR A 118 -2.49 -22.35 12.80
N MET A 119 -1.83 -22.13 11.67
CA MET A 119 -2.29 -22.60 10.37
C MET A 119 -1.49 -23.83 9.98
N ILE A 120 -2.17 -24.92 9.64
CA ILE A 120 -1.54 -26.14 9.13
C ILE A 120 -1.43 -26.01 7.61
N GLY A 121 -0.22 -25.78 7.13
CA GLY A 121 0.09 -25.80 5.71
C GLY A 121 0.35 -27.25 5.24
N LYS A 122 -0.36 -27.70 4.22
CA LYS A 122 -0.03 -28.94 3.52
C LYS A 122 0.83 -28.60 2.31
N LYS A 123 2.03 -29.15 2.22
CA LYS A 123 2.87 -29.02 1.03
C LYS A 123 2.14 -29.68 -0.14
N PRO A 124 1.88 -28.97 -1.24
CA PRO A 124 1.31 -29.59 -2.42
C PRO A 124 2.28 -30.66 -2.94
N VAL A 125 1.75 -31.87 -3.15
CA VAL A 125 2.52 -32.94 -3.80
C VAL A 125 2.46 -32.68 -5.30
N TYR A 126 3.52 -32.09 -5.84
CA TYR A 126 3.70 -32.01 -7.28
C TYR A 126 4.03 -33.42 -7.80
N ARG A 127 3.05 -34.08 -8.40
CA ARG A 127 3.32 -35.30 -9.18
C ARG A 127 3.84 -34.84 -10.53
N HIS A 128 5.05 -35.27 -10.87
CA HIS A 128 5.59 -35.12 -12.22
C HIS A 128 4.62 -35.76 -13.22
N PRO A 129 4.41 -35.17 -14.42
CA PRO A 129 3.44 -35.68 -15.41
C PRO A 129 3.74 -37.06 -16.00
N GLY A 130 4.73 -37.80 -15.50
CA GLY A 130 5.16 -39.09 -16.02
C GLY A 130 4.53 -40.31 -15.37
N ASN A 131 3.76 -40.21 -14.29
CA ASN A 131 3.12 -41.38 -13.65
C ASN A 131 1.60 -41.16 -13.57
N HIS A 132 0.91 -41.49 -14.62
CA HIS A 132 -0.55 -41.62 -14.63
C HIS A 132 -0.93 -43.01 -14.08
N GLU A 133 -1.23 -43.11 -12.78
CA GLU A 133 -2.25 -44.06 -12.34
C GLU A 133 -3.57 -43.30 -12.22
N VAL A 134 -4.59 -43.88 -12.86
CA VAL A 134 -5.94 -43.36 -12.99
C VAL A 134 -6.63 -43.38 -11.63
N GLY A 135 -7.09 -42.27 -11.18
CA GLY A 135 -7.97 -42.16 -10.02
C GLY A 135 -7.97 -40.75 -9.41
N ASP A 136 -8.88 -40.01 -9.83
CA ASP A 136 -9.68 -38.95 -9.20
C ASP A 136 -9.84 -37.73 -10.10
N ARG A 137 -11.02 -37.66 -10.69
CA ARG A 137 -11.50 -36.50 -11.44
C ARG A 137 -11.70 -35.32 -10.49
N ILE A 138 -10.74 -34.42 -10.41
CA ILE A 138 -11.02 -33.05 -10.01
C ILE A 138 -11.21 -32.28 -11.31
N SER A 139 -12.48 -31.92 -11.56
CA SER A 139 -12.87 -31.00 -12.61
C SER A 139 -12.34 -29.61 -12.25
N SER A 140 -11.11 -29.31 -12.63
CA SER A 140 -10.65 -27.93 -12.74
C SER A 140 -10.74 -27.54 -14.19
N LYS A 141 -11.41 -26.41 -14.48
CA LYS A 141 -11.28 -25.75 -15.77
C LYS A 141 -9.80 -25.62 -16.06
N LYS A 142 -9.31 -26.37 -17.03
CA LYS A 142 -7.95 -26.28 -17.53
C LYS A 142 -7.78 -24.89 -18.11
N ASP A 143 -7.06 -24.04 -17.43
CA ASP A 143 -6.56 -22.82 -18.02
C ASP A 143 -5.74 -23.20 -19.26
N SER A 144 -5.91 -22.43 -20.32
CA SER A 144 -5.34 -22.69 -21.65
C SER A 144 -3.81 -22.80 -21.70
N ILE A 145 -3.12 -22.58 -20.59
CA ILE A 145 -1.66 -22.76 -20.45
C ILE A 145 -1.28 -24.22 -20.26
N ALA A 146 -2.13 -25.05 -19.63
CA ALA A 146 -1.85 -26.47 -19.44
C ALA A 146 -1.88 -27.27 -20.75
N SER A 147 -2.53 -26.78 -21.78
CA SER A 147 -2.55 -27.40 -23.11
C SER A 147 -1.27 -27.17 -23.92
N LEU A 148 -0.40 -26.24 -23.48
CA LEU A 148 0.90 -25.95 -24.11
C LEU A 148 2.02 -26.86 -23.58
N GLN A 149 1.78 -27.70 -22.56
CA GLN A 149 2.84 -28.50 -21.91
C GLN A 149 3.02 -29.91 -22.49
N ASN A 150 2.19 -30.36 -23.40
CA ASN A 150 2.25 -31.74 -23.91
C ASN A 150 2.77 -31.92 -25.34
N ASP A 151 3.01 -30.84 -26.07
CA ASP A 151 3.62 -30.95 -27.36
C ASP A 151 5.03 -30.33 -27.29
N ASN A 152 6.02 -31.09 -27.72
CA ASN A 152 7.34 -30.56 -28.02
C ASN A 152 7.13 -29.27 -28.83
N PRO A 153 7.54 -28.11 -28.34
CA PRO A 153 7.16 -26.85 -28.98
C PRO A 153 7.77 -26.83 -30.38
N ARG A 154 6.97 -27.20 -31.36
CA ARG A 154 7.35 -27.02 -32.76
C ARG A 154 7.55 -25.54 -32.98
N MET A 155 8.72 -25.18 -33.45
CA MET A 155 8.99 -23.80 -33.86
C MET A 155 8.06 -23.43 -35.03
N PRO A 156 7.44 -22.25 -35.00
CA PRO A 156 6.61 -21.78 -36.10
C PRO A 156 7.44 -21.71 -37.41
N GLU A 157 6.89 -22.24 -38.50
CA GLU A 157 7.60 -22.35 -39.76
C GLU A 157 7.24 -21.18 -40.72
N SER A 158 6.21 -20.42 -40.40
CA SER A 158 5.75 -19.31 -41.22
C SER A 158 5.62 -18.00 -40.46
N GLU A 159 5.79 -16.89 -41.17
CA GLU A 159 5.55 -15.56 -40.64
C GLU A 159 4.13 -15.40 -40.08
N LYS A 160 3.13 -16.01 -40.70
CA LYS A 160 1.75 -15.97 -40.26
C LYS A 160 1.56 -16.66 -38.91
N GLU A 161 2.21 -17.79 -38.67
CA GLU A 161 2.19 -18.49 -37.38
C GLU A 161 2.83 -17.64 -36.29
N TRP A 162 3.95 -17.01 -36.57
CA TRP A 162 4.60 -16.08 -35.65
C TRP A 162 3.69 -14.90 -35.28
N VAL A 163 3.03 -14.29 -36.26
CA VAL A 163 2.08 -13.19 -36.04
C VAL A 163 0.93 -13.62 -35.13
N GLU A 164 0.36 -14.81 -35.37
CA GLU A 164 -0.73 -15.31 -34.52
C GLU A 164 -0.28 -15.63 -33.10
N ILE A 165 0.90 -16.20 -32.91
CA ILE A 165 1.47 -16.42 -31.59
C ILE A 165 1.71 -15.07 -30.88
N PHE A 166 2.28 -14.11 -31.58
CA PHE A 166 2.54 -12.78 -31.04
C PHE A 166 1.26 -12.07 -30.60
N LYS A 167 0.21 -12.12 -31.44
CA LYS A 167 -1.13 -11.60 -31.07
C LYS A 167 -1.68 -12.26 -29.80
N LYS A 168 -1.56 -13.59 -29.69
CA LYS A 168 -2.00 -14.31 -28.47
C LYS A 168 -1.23 -13.91 -27.24
N VAL A 169 0.08 -13.71 -27.34
CA VAL A 169 0.92 -13.23 -26.23
C VAL A 169 0.51 -11.81 -25.83
N LEU A 170 0.33 -10.91 -26.78
CA LEU A 170 -0.08 -9.53 -26.50
C LEU A 170 -1.50 -9.44 -25.92
N ALA A 171 -2.39 -10.36 -26.31
CA ALA A 171 -3.76 -10.41 -25.78
C ALA A 171 -3.84 -11.08 -24.38
N HIS A 172 -2.74 -11.73 -23.95
CA HIS A 172 -2.74 -12.42 -22.64
C HIS A 172 -2.90 -11.41 -21.48
N GLY A 173 -3.73 -11.78 -20.49
CA GLY A 173 -4.07 -10.91 -19.37
C GLY A 173 -2.89 -10.32 -18.59
N ASN A 174 -1.72 -10.97 -18.59
CA ASN A 174 -0.50 -10.46 -17.95
C ASN A 174 0.32 -9.53 -18.83
N VAL A 175 0.06 -9.49 -20.13
CA VAL A 175 0.86 -8.76 -21.13
C VAL A 175 0.09 -7.60 -21.76
N ASN A 176 -1.24 -7.75 -21.92
CA ASN A 176 -2.08 -6.73 -22.53
C ASN A 176 -2.02 -5.38 -21.78
N SER A 177 -2.35 -4.32 -22.48
CA SER A 177 -2.41 -2.98 -21.90
C SER A 177 -3.34 -2.93 -20.68
N LYS A 178 -2.86 -2.31 -19.61
CA LYS A 178 -3.64 -2.00 -18.38
C LYS A 178 -4.23 -0.59 -18.43
N GLU A 179 -4.12 0.11 -19.55
CA GLU A 179 -4.60 1.47 -19.70
C GLU A 179 -6.04 1.69 -19.19
N PRO A 180 -7.01 0.81 -19.51
CA PRO A 180 -8.37 0.99 -19.00
C PRO A 180 -8.46 0.95 -17.47
N ILE A 181 -7.59 0.16 -16.81
CA ILE A 181 -7.53 0.08 -15.34
C ILE A 181 -6.84 1.31 -14.78
N VAL A 182 -5.69 1.68 -15.34
CA VAL A 182 -4.90 2.84 -14.89
C VAL A 182 -5.68 4.14 -15.03
N ARG A 183 -6.50 4.29 -16.10
CA ARG A 183 -7.34 5.49 -16.29
C ARG A 183 -8.48 5.63 -15.30
N LEU A 184 -8.86 4.57 -14.58
CA LEU A 184 -9.85 4.63 -13.49
C LEU A 184 -9.28 5.25 -12.21
N TYR A 185 -7.96 5.33 -12.09
CA TYR A 185 -7.26 5.86 -10.92
C TYR A 185 -6.46 7.11 -11.30
N ASP A 186 -5.93 7.77 -10.29
CA ASP A 186 -5.02 8.90 -10.48
C ASP A 186 -3.66 8.40 -10.98
N HIS A 187 -3.47 8.40 -12.30
CA HIS A 187 -2.25 7.98 -12.95
C HIS A 187 -1.19 9.09 -13.08
N SER A 188 -1.51 10.26 -12.55
CA SER A 188 -0.63 11.43 -12.54
C SER A 188 -0.66 12.08 -11.17
N VAL A 189 0.05 11.48 -10.23
CA VAL A 189 0.08 11.94 -8.84
C VAL A 189 0.60 13.37 -8.80
N GLN A 190 -0.17 14.27 -8.16
CA GLN A 190 0.12 15.71 -8.02
C GLN A 190 0.28 16.48 -9.36
N GLY A 191 0.07 15.83 -10.49
CA GLY A 191 0.21 16.46 -11.81
C GLY A 191 1.64 16.93 -12.17
N THR A 192 2.65 16.37 -11.50
CA THR A 192 4.06 16.78 -11.63
C THR A 192 4.88 15.87 -12.55
N ASN A 193 4.25 14.95 -13.25
CA ASN A 193 4.95 14.06 -14.18
C ASN A 193 5.44 14.83 -15.41
N ASP A 194 6.70 14.68 -15.77
CA ASP A 194 7.27 15.22 -17.01
C ASP A 194 6.62 14.57 -18.24
N LEU A 195 6.35 13.26 -18.16
CA LEU A 195 5.62 12.49 -19.15
C LEU A 195 4.42 11.82 -18.51
N GLN A 196 3.26 11.98 -19.12
CA GLN A 196 2.05 11.28 -18.67
C GLN A 196 2.16 9.78 -18.97
N PRO A 197 1.68 8.89 -18.07
CA PRO A 197 1.55 7.48 -18.38
C PRO A 197 0.76 7.28 -19.68
N TYR A 198 1.21 6.36 -20.53
CA TYR A 198 0.65 6.12 -21.87
C TYR A 198 0.68 7.30 -22.85
N SER A 199 1.45 8.34 -22.57
CA SER A 199 1.75 9.38 -23.53
C SER A 199 2.90 8.93 -24.43
N GLY A 200 2.61 8.17 -25.44
CA GLY A 200 3.53 7.84 -26.53
C GLY A 200 3.08 8.49 -27.85
N GLU A 201 3.93 8.47 -28.86
CA GLU A 201 3.49 8.80 -30.21
C GLU A 201 2.37 7.84 -30.63
N LYS A 202 1.28 8.39 -31.17
CA LYS A 202 0.14 7.61 -31.67
C LYS A 202 0.47 7.04 -33.04
#